data_694c77c15c40aa7f11b1398ffea6dfd1
#
_entry.id   694c77c15c40aa7f11b1398ffea6dfd1
#
_cell.length_a   1.000
_cell.length_b   1.000
_cell.length_c   1.000
_cell.angle_alpha   90.00
_cell.angle_beta   90.00
_cell.angle_gamma   90.00
#
_symmetry.space_group_name_H-M   'P 1'
#
loop_
_entity.id
_entity.type
_entity.pdbx_description
1 polymer ?
#
loop_
_entity_poly.entity_id
_entity_poly.type
_entity_poly.pdbx_seq_one_letter_code
_entity_poly.pdbx_strand_id
1 'polypeptide(L)'
;METAPSPEEMLLSRSSPSVQPTLLAYSPVSFPNLVFGCGHKNGGTFDDVGSGIIGLGGGPLSLVKQLSKSIHGKFSYCLQAPDSAAKSSKLIFGTATDSNVVSTSTPLVDRDPSTYYHVTLEAISVGDKKLAYGRGSASSATEEGNIIIDSGTTLTFLESEFYNSLESALEEAIEAKRVSDPKGLLSPCFEADKDMDLPIITFHFSGADVKLQPWNTFAQVQDHMVCFTIVPSNDIAIFGNLSQMDFLVSYDLEERSVSFTPTDCTKNH
;
A
#
# COMPACT_ATOMS: atom_id res chain seq x y z
N MET A 1 -31.73 -20.59 16.13
CA MET A 1 -31.08 -20.97 14.85
C MET A 1 -31.58 -19.96 13.84
N GLU A 2 -30.87 -18.83 13.67
CA GLU A 2 -31.16 -17.89 12.59
C GLU A 2 -30.50 -18.42 11.35
N THR A 3 -31.30 -18.53 10.29
CA THR A 3 -30.85 -18.97 8.98
C THR A 3 -29.92 -17.89 8.38
N ALA A 4 -28.77 -18.31 7.84
CA ALA A 4 -27.86 -17.42 7.13
C ALA A 4 -28.61 -16.71 5.99
N PRO A 5 -28.36 -15.40 5.78
CA PRO A 5 -28.97 -14.66 4.67
C PRO A 5 -28.60 -15.29 3.31
N SER A 6 -29.53 -15.22 2.36
CA SER A 6 -29.31 -15.75 1.03
C SER A 6 -28.23 -14.96 0.29
N PRO A 7 -27.53 -15.55 -0.70
CA PRO A 7 -26.47 -14.89 -1.48
C PRO A 7 -26.88 -13.57 -2.16
N GLU A 8 -28.18 -13.33 -2.29
CA GLU A 8 -28.73 -12.11 -2.89
C GLU A 8 -28.66 -10.87 -1.98
N GLU A 9 -28.52 -11.06 -0.66
CA GLU A 9 -28.43 -9.96 0.30
C GLU A 9 -27.02 -9.37 0.44
N MET A 10 -26.02 -9.92 -0.23
CA MET A 10 -24.64 -9.46 -0.19
C MET A 10 -24.26 -8.47 -1.28
N LEU A 11 -25.25 -7.98 -2.04
CA LEU A 11 -25.07 -6.83 -2.93
C LEU A 11 -25.09 -5.55 -2.09
N LEU A 12 -23.91 -5.02 -1.80
CA LEU A 12 -23.72 -3.72 -1.18
C LEU A 12 -24.20 -2.62 -2.15
N SER A 13 -25.52 -2.45 -2.23
CA SER A 13 -26.20 -1.35 -2.87
C SER A 13 -26.93 -0.54 -1.80
N ARG A 14 -26.27 0.41 -1.17
CA ARG A 14 -26.96 1.57 -0.62
C ARG A 14 -26.92 2.69 -1.64
N SER A 15 -27.92 2.68 -2.53
CA SER A 15 -28.26 3.85 -3.33
C SER A 15 -28.97 4.88 -2.46
N SER A 16 -28.31 5.99 -2.12
CA SER A 16 -29.00 7.21 -1.79
C SER A 16 -29.56 7.84 -3.08
N PRO A 17 -30.85 8.25 -3.09
CA PRO A 17 -31.46 8.79 -4.30
C PRO A 17 -31.14 10.29 -4.39
N SER A 18 -30.09 10.68 -5.11
CA SER A 18 -29.93 12.02 -5.69
C SER A 18 -28.58 12.31 -6.36
N VAL A 19 -28.02 11.39 -7.13
CA VAL A 19 -26.98 11.74 -8.11
C VAL A 19 -27.32 11.02 -9.41
N GLN A 20 -27.62 11.82 -10.45
CA GLN A 20 -27.81 11.28 -11.80
C GLN A 20 -26.49 10.67 -12.26
N PRO A 21 -26.46 9.39 -12.69
CA PRO A 21 -25.26 8.79 -13.25
C PRO A 21 -25.08 9.27 -14.68
N THR A 22 -23.97 9.97 -14.93
CA THR A 22 -23.43 10.12 -16.28
C THR A 22 -23.07 8.72 -16.78
N LEU A 23 -23.68 8.31 -17.87
CA LEU A 23 -23.65 6.97 -18.43
C LEU A 23 -22.24 6.43 -18.72
N LEU A 24 -21.72 5.60 -17.84
CA LEU A 24 -21.03 4.37 -18.22
C LEU A 24 -21.81 3.26 -17.53
N ALA A 25 -22.58 2.52 -18.29
CA ALA A 25 -23.40 1.42 -17.79
C ALA A 25 -22.51 0.24 -17.42
N TYR A 26 -22.02 0.22 -16.19
CA TYR A 26 -21.46 -1.01 -15.62
C TYR A 26 -22.62 -1.93 -15.27
N SER A 27 -22.73 -3.03 -16.00
CA SER A 27 -23.66 -4.10 -15.62
C SER A 27 -23.12 -4.75 -14.34
N PRO A 28 -23.90 -4.87 -13.25
CA PRO A 28 -23.47 -5.56 -12.05
C PRO A 28 -23.14 -7.01 -12.38
N VAL A 29 -22.01 -7.50 -11.88
CA VAL A 29 -21.57 -8.88 -12.03
C VAL A 29 -21.78 -9.60 -10.71
N SER A 30 -22.50 -10.73 -10.73
CA SER A 30 -22.75 -11.57 -9.56
C SER A 30 -21.79 -12.75 -9.53
N PHE A 31 -21.19 -12.98 -8.38
CA PHE A 31 -20.33 -14.13 -8.12
C PHE A 31 -21.00 -15.01 -7.07
N PRO A 32 -21.64 -16.13 -7.47
CA PRO A 32 -22.27 -17.04 -6.53
C PRO A 32 -21.24 -17.86 -5.77
N ASN A 33 -21.63 -18.31 -4.56
CA ASN A 33 -20.85 -19.24 -3.73
C ASN A 33 -19.52 -18.71 -3.20
N LEU A 34 -19.40 -17.40 -2.97
CA LEU A 34 -18.25 -16.84 -2.26
C LEU A 34 -18.26 -17.24 -0.79
N VAL A 35 -17.12 -17.66 -0.27
CA VAL A 35 -16.93 -18.00 1.14
C VAL A 35 -16.43 -16.76 1.89
N PHE A 36 -17.09 -16.38 2.96
CA PHE A 36 -16.68 -15.32 3.85
C PHE A 36 -16.92 -15.67 5.30
N GLY A 37 -16.21 -15.03 6.22
CA GLY A 37 -16.34 -15.23 7.65
C GLY A 37 -17.24 -14.18 8.30
N CYS A 38 -18.14 -14.59 9.19
CA CYS A 38 -18.88 -13.68 10.06
C CYS A 38 -18.16 -13.56 11.40
N GLY A 39 -17.69 -12.36 11.75
CA GLY A 39 -17.00 -12.11 13.00
C GLY A 39 -17.98 -11.96 14.16
N HIS A 40 -17.88 -12.83 15.18
CA HIS A 40 -18.71 -12.77 16.39
C HIS A 40 -17.98 -12.18 17.60
N LYS A 41 -16.64 -12.19 17.58
CA LYS A 41 -15.78 -11.57 18.59
C LYS A 41 -14.67 -10.83 17.88
N ASN A 42 -14.92 -9.56 17.59
CA ASN A 42 -13.97 -8.70 16.91
C ASN A 42 -13.22 -7.87 17.94
N GLY A 43 -11.88 -7.86 17.85
CA GLY A 43 -11.00 -6.97 18.60
C GLY A 43 -10.38 -5.96 17.65
N GLY A 44 -10.01 -4.79 18.16
CA GLY A 44 -9.39 -3.72 17.38
C GLY A 44 -10.18 -2.42 17.46
N THR A 45 -9.64 -1.37 16.83
CA THR A 45 -10.32 -0.08 16.73
C THR A 45 -10.96 0.00 15.34
N PHE A 46 -12.28 -0.06 15.32
CA PHE A 46 -13.08 0.13 14.11
C PHE A 46 -13.84 1.45 14.24
N ASP A 47 -13.91 2.22 13.18
CA ASP A 47 -14.78 3.39 13.12
C ASP A 47 -16.22 2.99 12.73
N ASP A 48 -17.15 3.95 12.85
CA ASP A 48 -18.56 3.73 12.55
C ASP A 48 -18.85 3.46 11.05
N VAL A 49 -17.83 3.57 10.20
CA VAL A 49 -17.93 3.41 8.73
C VAL A 49 -17.45 2.04 8.29
N GLY A 50 -16.52 1.43 9.06
CA GLY A 50 -15.94 0.12 8.75
C GLY A 50 -16.93 -1.02 9.01
N SER A 51 -17.31 -1.74 7.96
CA SER A 51 -18.26 -2.89 8.04
C SER A 51 -17.56 -4.24 7.99
N GLY A 52 -16.26 -4.29 7.73
CA GLY A 52 -15.49 -5.54 7.64
C GLY A 52 -14.20 -5.39 6.85
N ILE A 53 -13.55 -6.53 6.62
CA ILE A 53 -12.26 -6.61 5.91
C ILE A 53 -12.43 -7.52 4.69
N ILE A 54 -11.92 -7.08 3.54
CA ILE A 54 -11.81 -7.89 2.33
C ILE A 54 -10.35 -8.31 2.16
N GLY A 55 -10.06 -9.61 2.31
CA GLY A 55 -8.72 -10.16 2.10
C GLY A 55 -8.37 -10.28 0.62
N LEU A 56 -7.29 -9.63 0.20
CA LEU A 56 -6.76 -9.65 -1.18
C LEU A 56 -5.46 -10.46 -1.30
N GLY A 57 -4.99 -11.06 -0.23
CA GLY A 57 -3.73 -11.82 -0.19
C GLY A 57 -3.77 -13.12 -1.00
N GLY A 58 -2.63 -13.84 -1.02
CA GLY A 58 -2.45 -15.10 -1.77
C GLY A 58 -3.15 -16.32 -1.17
N GLY A 59 -3.75 -16.21 0.02
CA GLY A 59 -4.40 -17.32 0.72
C GLY A 59 -5.65 -17.84 -0.01
N PRO A 60 -6.01 -19.14 0.17
CA PRO A 60 -7.05 -19.81 -0.61
C PRO A 60 -8.46 -19.24 -0.42
N LEU A 61 -8.73 -18.59 0.70
CA LEU A 61 -10.02 -17.96 1.02
C LEU A 61 -10.08 -16.48 0.69
N SER A 62 -8.98 -15.88 0.18
CA SER A 62 -9.02 -14.48 -0.23
C SER A 62 -9.97 -14.28 -1.41
N LEU A 63 -10.57 -13.10 -1.50
CA LEU A 63 -11.49 -12.78 -2.59
C LEU A 63 -10.82 -12.94 -3.97
N VAL A 64 -9.56 -12.53 -4.09
CA VAL A 64 -8.77 -12.67 -5.33
C VAL A 64 -8.64 -14.13 -5.77
N LYS A 65 -8.37 -15.04 -4.83
CA LYS A 65 -8.25 -16.47 -5.14
C LYS A 65 -9.58 -17.10 -5.48
N GLN A 66 -10.65 -16.71 -4.80
CA GLN A 66 -12.01 -17.20 -5.11
C GLN A 66 -12.48 -16.72 -6.49
N LEU A 67 -12.14 -15.50 -6.90
CA LEU A 67 -12.48 -14.91 -8.19
C LEU A 67 -11.46 -15.22 -9.30
N SER A 68 -10.36 -15.89 -9.04
CA SER A 68 -9.17 -15.96 -9.91
C SER A 68 -9.48 -16.29 -11.36
N LYS A 69 -10.38 -17.26 -11.61
CA LYS A 69 -10.81 -17.64 -12.98
C LYS A 69 -11.53 -16.52 -13.72
N SER A 70 -12.34 -15.73 -13.01
CA SER A 70 -13.15 -14.67 -13.59
C SER A 70 -12.36 -13.38 -13.82
N ILE A 71 -11.32 -13.15 -13.03
CA ILE A 71 -10.48 -11.95 -13.09
C ILE A 71 -9.11 -12.22 -13.73
N HIS A 72 -8.86 -13.45 -14.20
CA HIS A 72 -7.57 -13.89 -14.75
C HIS A 72 -6.39 -13.58 -13.81
N GLY A 73 -6.57 -13.80 -12.51
CA GLY A 73 -5.56 -13.52 -11.50
C GLY A 73 -5.16 -12.05 -11.35
N LYS A 74 -5.92 -11.12 -11.95
CA LYS A 74 -5.55 -9.69 -11.98
C LYS A 74 -6.45 -8.85 -11.09
N PHE A 75 -5.82 -7.94 -10.35
CA PHE A 75 -6.54 -6.89 -9.61
C PHE A 75 -5.63 -5.68 -9.42
N SER A 76 -6.24 -4.53 -9.18
CA SER A 76 -5.53 -3.28 -8.94
C SER A 76 -6.27 -2.43 -7.92
N TYR A 77 -5.55 -1.60 -7.21
CA TYR A 77 -6.14 -0.56 -6.36
C TYR A 77 -5.42 0.76 -6.55
N CYS A 78 -6.13 1.85 -6.28
CA CYS A 78 -5.61 3.21 -6.29
C CYS A 78 -6.02 3.87 -4.98
N LEU A 79 -5.07 3.99 -4.04
CA LEU A 79 -5.31 4.54 -2.72
C LEU A 79 -5.13 6.05 -2.74
N GLN A 80 -6.11 6.77 -2.20
CA GLN A 80 -6.05 8.22 -2.10
C GLN A 80 -5.33 8.67 -0.83
N ALA A 81 -4.68 9.83 -0.90
CA ALA A 81 -4.12 10.46 0.28
C ALA A 81 -5.24 10.78 1.31
N PRO A 82 -4.95 10.72 2.64
CA PRO A 82 -5.95 10.90 3.69
C PRO A 82 -6.69 12.23 3.64
N ASP A 83 -6.03 13.28 3.17
CA ASP A 83 -6.58 14.65 3.10
C ASP A 83 -7.33 14.93 1.79
N SER A 84 -7.52 13.91 0.94
CA SER A 84 -8.24 14.07 -0.31
C SER A 84 -9.72 14.37 -0.06
N ALA A 85 -10.31 15.26 -0.87
CA ALA A 85 -11.74 15.58 -0.82
C ALA A 85 -12.62 14.38 -1.28
N ALA A 86 -12.03 13.38 -1.93
CA ALA A 86 -12.72 12.18 -2.35
C ALA A 86 -12.89 11.20 -1.17
N LYS A 87 -14.03 10.54 -1.12
CA LYS A 87 -14.45 9.74 0.06
C LYS A 87 -14.15 8.25 -0.05
N SER A 88 -13.58 7.78 -1.16
CA SER A 88 -13.34 6.35 -1.38
C SER A 88 -12.22 6.11 -2.38
N SER A 89 -11.38 5.15 -2.08
CA SER A 89 -10.39 4.57 -3.00
C SER A 89 -11.05 3.57 -3.94
N LYS A 90 -10.34 3.16 -5.00
CA LYS A 90 -10.84 2.21 -5.99
C LYS A 90 -10.15 0.86 -5.86
N LEU A 91 -10.94 -0.19 -6.02
CA LEU A 91 -10.49 -1.56 -6.20
C LEU A 91 -11.05 -2.07 -7.54
N ILE A 92 -10.18 -2.57 -8.42
CA ILE A 92 -10.50 -3.03 -9.76
C ILE A 92 -10.15 -4.52 -9.84
N PHE A 93 -11.08 -5.33 -10.31
CA PHE A 93 -10.86 -6.74 -10.59
C PHE A 93 -10.76 -6.97 -12.09
N GLY A 94 -9.76 -7.73 -12.54
CA GLY A 94 -9.41 -7.89 -13.93
C GLY A 94 -8.35 -6.89 -14.40
N THR A 95 -8.26 -6.67 -15.70
CA THR A 95 -7.26 -5.77 -16.29
C THR A 95 -7.67 -4.31 -16.12
N ALA A 96 -6.85 -3.53 -15.43
CA ALA A 96 -7.00 -2.08 -15.42
C ALA A 96 -6.49 -1.53 -16.77
N THR A 97 -7.35 -0.84 -17.49
CA THR A 97 -7.01 -0.26 -18.79
C THR A 97 -6.58 1.19 -18.64
N ASP A 98 -5.33 1.40 -18.28
CA ASP A 98 -4.72 2.73 -18.46
C ASP A 98 -3.40 2.56 -19.24
N SER A 99 -3.51 2.68 -20.55
CA SER A 99 -2.44 2.31 -21.50
C SER A 99 -1.43 3.44 -21.81
N ASN A 100 -1.57 4.60 -21.18
CA ASN A 100 -0.81 5.78 -21.57
C ASN A 100 0.26 6.26 -20.56
N VAL A 101 0.38 5.61 -19.40
CA VAL A 101 1.34 6.00 -18.35
C VAL A 101 2.42 4.93 -18.22
N VAL A 102 3.66 5.38 -18.04
CA VAL A 102 4.79 4.46 -17.81
C VAL A 102 4.64 3.82 -16.44
N SER A 103 4.44 2.52 -16.41
CA SER A 103 4.45 1.71 -15.20
C SER A 103 5.82 1.04 -15.01
N THR A 104 6.23 0.86 -13.76
CA THR A 104 7.37 0.04 -13.38
C THR A 104 6.88 -1.25 -12.72
N SER A 105 7.52 -2.38 -13.00
CA SER A 105 7.06 -3.69 -12.53
C SER A 105 8.19 -4.46 -11.85
N THR A 106 7.87 -5.16 -10.78
CA THR A 106 8.78 -6.05 -10.04
C THR A 106 8.17 -7.44 -9.90
N PRO A 107 8.99 -8.52 -9.96
CA PRO A 107 8.51 -9.87 -9.75
C PRO A 107 7.98 -10.10 -8.33
N LEU A 108 6.90 -10.87 -8.22
CA LEU A 108 6.45 -11.47 -6.96
C LEU A 108 7.26 -12.73 -6.69
N VAL A 109 7.76 -12.85 -5.47
CA VAL A 109 8.57 -13.99 -5.01
C VAL A 109 7.70 -14.92 -4.17
N ASP A 110 7.73 -16.23 -4.48
CA ASP A 110 7.02 -17.21 -3.68
C ASP A 110 7.75 -17.45 -2.37
N ARG A 111 7.06 -17.21 -1.27
CA ARG A 111 7.52 -17.51 0.08
C ARG A 111 6.41 -18.17 0.89
N ASP A 112 6.79 -18.88 1.93
CA ASP A 112 5.86 -19.46 2.90
C ASP A 112 5.75 -18.54 4.15
N PRO A 113 4.53 -18.19 4.58
CA PRO A 113 3.23 -18.56 4.02
C PRO A 113 2.88 -17.78 2.75
N SER A 114 2.30 -18.44 1.75
CA SER A 114 1.88 -17.85 0.47
C SER A 114 0.72 -16.84 0.56
N THR A 115 0.34 -16.45 1.79
CA THR A 115 -0.69 -15.43 2.05
C THR A 115 -0.21 -14.01 1.75
N TYR A 116 1.09 -13.78 1.81
CA TYR A 116 1.69 -12.47 1.57
C TYR A 116 2.25 -12.36 0.15
N TYR A 117 2.27 -11.14 -0.37
CA TYR A 117 2.96 -10.81 -1.61
C TYR A 117 4.36 -10.28 -1.29
N HIS A 118 5.37 -11.06 -1.62
CA HIS A 118 6.76 -10.71 -1.40
C HIS A 118 7.38 -10.12 -2.67
N VAL A 119 8.15 -9.07 -2.51
CA VAL A 119 8.99 -8.45 -3.55
C VAL A 119 10.42 -8.30 -3.03
N THR A 120 11.37 -8.08 -3.93
CA THR A 120 12.77 -7.89 -3.55
C THR A 120 13.14 -6.43 -3.56
N LEU A 121 13.45 -5.88 -2.39
CA LEU A 121 14.01 -4.55 -2.22
C LEU A 121 15.53 -4.64 -2.29
N GLU A 122 16.15 -3.91 -3.21
CA GLU A 122 17.61 -3.89 -3.44
C GLU A 122 18.29 -2.69 -2.78
N ALA A 123 17.61 -1.54 -2.77
CA ALA A 123 18.13 -0.31 -2.17
C ALA A 123 17.02 0.71 -1.89
N ILE A 124 17.34 1.72 -1.09
CA ILE A 124 16.52 2.94 -0.94
C ILE A 124 17.42 4.16 -1.18
N SER A 125 16.94 5.13 -1.96
CA SER A 125 17.61 6.42 -2.12
C SER A 125 16.89 7.52 -1.34
N VAL A 126 17.66 8.40 -0.69
CA VAL A 126 17.23 9.68 -0.13
C VAL A 126 17.80 10.76 -1.05
N GLY A 127 16.97 11.38 -1.88
CA GLY A 127 17.45 12.19 -2.97
C GLY A 127 18.42 11.40 -3.86
N ASP A 128 19.65 11.87 -3.98
CA ASP A 128 20.71 11.23 -4.79
C ASP A 128 21.52 10.18 -4.01
N LYS A 129 21.36 10.09 -2.68
CA LYS A 129 22.11 9.16 -1.84
C LYS A 129 21.45 7.79 -1.81
N LYS A 130 22.05 6.81 -2.50
CA LYS A 130 21.56 5.42 -2.56
C LYS A 130 22.18 4.57 -1.47
N LEU A 131 21.32 3.87 -0.70
CA LEU A 131 21.67 2.94 0.37
C LEU A 131 21.28 1.52 -0.05
N ALA A 132 22.24 0.60 -0.14
CA ALA A 132 21.96 -0.80 -0.47
C ALA A 132 21.19 -1.48 0.67
N TYR A 133 20.11 -2.20 0.33
CA TYR A 133 19.30 -2.95 1.29
C TYR A 133 19.79 -4.41 1.35
N GLY A 134 20.11 -4.90 2.55
CA GLY A 134 20.56 -6.26 2.78
C GLY A 134 21.44 -6.38 4.04
N ARG A 135 21.50 -7.57 4.61
CA ARG A 135 22.31 -7.83 5.78
C ARG A 135 23.80 -7.81 5.45
N GLY A 136 24.47 -6.81 5.95
CA GLY A 136 25.90 -6.73 6.22
C GLY A 136 26.88 -7.12 5.12
N SER A 137 27.88 -6.27 4.88
CA SER A 137 29.11 -6.51 4.11
C SER A 137 28.97 -6.81 2.61
N ALA A 138 29.74 -6.13 1.83
CA ALA A 138 29.79 -5.99 0.36
C ALA A 138 29.80 -7.27 -0.52
N SER A 139 29.36 -8.40 -0.05
CA SER A 139 29.41 -9.67 -0.79
C SER A 139 28.21 -10.62 -0.64
N SER A 140 27.16 -10.29 0.11
CA SER A 140 25.97 -11.15 0.14
C SER A 140 24.93 -10.64 -0.86
N ALA A 141 24.53 -11.50 -1.78
CA ALA A 141 23.39 -11.24 -2.67
C ALA A 141 22.16 -10.86 -1.82
N THR A 142 21.43 -9.85 -2.26
CA THR A 142 20.17 -9.45 -1.63
C THR A 142 19.24 -10.66 -1.55
N GLU A 143 18.71 -10.93 -0.37
CA GLU A 143 17.77 -12.05 -0.19
C GLU A 143 16.50 -11.76 -0.98
N GLU A 144 16.14 -12.66 -1.91
CA GLU A 144 14.92 -12.48 -2.70
C GLU A 144 13.67 -12.53 -1.84
N GLY A 145 12.68 -11.69 -2.12
CA GLY A 145 11.41 -11.64 -1.39
C GLY A 145 11.57 -11.14 0.05
N ASN A 146 12.46 -10.20 0.27
CA ASN A 146 12.84 -9.67 1.59
C ASN A 146 11.88 -8.64 2.18
N ILE A 147 10.85 -8.23 1.44
CA ILE A 147 9.83 -7.28 1.89
C ILE A 147 8.43 -7.70 1.40
N ILE A 148 7.43 -7.52 2.25
CA ILE A 148 6.02 -7.73 1.91
C ILE A 148 5.43 -6.41 1.40
N ILE A 149 4.59 -6.47 0.36
CA ILE A 149 3.71 -5.36 -0.02
C ILE A 149 2.32 -5.59 0.58
N ASP A 150 1.88 -4.64 1.44
CA ASP A 150 0.63 -4.78 2.20
C ASP A 150 -0.17 -3.47 2.24
N SER A 151 -1.32 -3.46 1.57
CA SER A 151 -2.26 -2.33 1.59
C SER A 151 -3.04 -2.19 2.90
N GLY A 152 -3.03 -3.21 3.75
CA GLY A 152 -3.67 -3.24 5.07
C GLY A 152 -2.81 -2.67 6.19
N THR A 153 -1.52 -2.50 5.98
CA THR A 153 -0.58 -1.91 6.94
C THR A 153 -0.30 -0.45 6.59
N THR A 154 -0.49 0.46 7.53
CA THR A 154 -0.39 1.91 7.26
C THR A 154 1.04 2.35 6.99
N LEU A 155 1.95 2.07 7.92
CA LEU A 155 3.36 2.49 7.87
C LEU A 155 4.20 1.49 7.06
N THR A 156 5.31 1.95 6.52
CA THR A 156 6.35 1.08 5.99
C THR A 156 7.30 0.69 7.11
N PHE A 157 7.62 -0.60 7.21
CA PHE A 157 8.50 -1.17 8.21
C PHE A 157 9.78 -1.69 7.54
N LEU A 158 10.94 -1.31 8.06
CA LEU A 158 12.24 -1.75 7.57
C LEU A 158 13.06 -2.34 8.71
N GLU A 159 13.99 -3.24 8.38
CA GLU A 159 14.92 -3.81 9.35
C GLU A 159 15.67 -2.70 10.10
N SER A 160 15.75 -2.82 11.45
CA SER A 160 16.26 -1.77 12.33
C SER A 160 17.69 -1.33 12.00
N GLU A 161 18.57 -2.25 11.58
CA GLU A 161 19.95 -1.93 11.22
C GLU A 161 20.01 -1.04 9.96
N PHE A 162 19.24 -1.40 8.93
CA PHE A 162 19.12 -0.59 7.72
C PHE A 162 18.45 0.75 7.99
N TYR A 163 17.40 0.74 8.81
CA TYR A 163 16.68 1.95 9.19
C TYR A 163 17.59 3.02 9.81
N ASN A 164 18.53 2.64 10.67
CA ASN A 164 19.49 3.59 11.26
C ASN A 164 20.34 4.31 10.18
N SER A 165 20.70 3.59 9.12
CA SER A 165 21.43 4.18 7.99
C SER A 165 20.54 5.13 7.16
N LEU A 166 19.27 4.77 7.01
CA LEU A 166 18.26 5.58 6.33
C LEU A 166 17.96 6.86 7.13
N GLU A 167 17.78 6.75 8.45
CA GLU A 167 17.57 7.89 9.35
C GLU A 167 18.75 8.87 9.29
N SER A 168 19.99 8.37 9.31
CA SER A 168 21.18 9.22 9.17
C SER A 168 21.22 9.95 7.82
N ALA A 169 20.82 9.27 6.74
CA ALA A 169 20.76 9.90 5.42
C ALA A 169 19.67 10.97 5.33
N LEU A 170 18.54 10.79 6.02
CA LEU A 170 17.50 11.81 6.12
C LEU A 170 17.97 13.04 6.91
N GLU A 171 18.66 12.84 8.03
CA GLU A 171 19.22 13.94 8.83
C GLU A 171 20.27 14.76 8.07
N GLU A 172 21.03 14.13 7.16
CA GLU A 172 21.95 14.83 6.28
C GLU A 172 21.24 15.61 5.16
N ALA A 173 20.08 15.12 4.69
CA ALA A 173 19.34 15.69 3.57
C ALA A 173 18.38 16.81 4.00
N ILE A 174 17.95 16.84 5.26
CA ILE A 174 16.90 17.75 5.76
C ILE A 174 17.54 18.80 6.66
N GLU A 175 17.60 20.04 6.16
CA GLU A 175 18.11 21.19 6.93
C GLU A 175 17.02 21.76 7.87
N ALA A 176 16.60 20.98 8.87
CA ALA A 176 15.61 21.41 9.85
C ALA A 176 15.93 20.85 11.24
N LYS A 177 15.44 21.53 12.25
CA LYS A 177 15.67 21.11 13.63
C LYS A 177 14.89 19.83 13.92
N ARG A 178 15.58 18.80 14.39
CA ARG A 178 14.98 17.56 14.86
C ARG A 178 14.17 17.81 16.14
N VAL A 179 12.99 17.22 16.18
CA VAL A 179 12.06 17.24 17.31
C VAL A 179 11.56 15.82 17.59
N SER A 180 10.88 15.63 18.72
CA SER A 180 10.34 14.32 19.10
C SER A 180 8.83 14.29 18.88
N ASP A 181 8.33 13.18 18.33
CA ASP A 181 6.88 12.91 18.28
C ASP A 181 6.34 12.82 19.72
N PRO A 182 5.35 13.62 20.11
CA PRO A 182 4.75 13.55 21.45
C PRO A 182 4.15 12.20 21.81
N LYS A 183 3.74 11.41 20.81
CA LYS A 183 3.21 10.06 20.99
C LYS A 183 4.32 8.98 20.96
N GLY A 184 5.53 9.34 20.54
CA GLY A 184 6.66 8.43 20.43
C GLY A 184 6.47 7.30 19.41
N LEU A 185 5.62 7.51 18.41
CA LEU A 185 5.30 6.51 17.38
C LEU A 185 6.17 6.64 16.14
N LEU A 186 6.56 7.88 15.79
CA LEU A 186 7.31 8.19 14.59
C LEU A 186 8.65 8.85 14.90
N SER A 187 9.65 8.54 14.10
CA SER A 187 11.01 9.12 14.12
C SER A 187 11.63 8.94 12.73
N PRO A 188 12.49 9.86 12.25
CA PRO A 188 12.73 11.19 12.79
C PRO A 188 11.57 12.15 12.53
N CYS A 189 11.45 13.17 13.39
CA CYS A 189 10.54 14.29 13.19
C CYS A 189 11.33 15.59 13.12
N PHE A 190 10.79 16.56 12.37
CA PHE A 190 11.45 17.84 12.12
C PHE A 190 10.47 19.01 12.35
N GLU A 191 11.00 20.16 12.81
CA GLU A 191 10.25 21.40 12.76
C GLU A 191 9.98 21.76 11.30
N ALA A 192 8.72 21.90 10.92
CA ALA A 192 8.30 22.14 9.55
C ALA A 192 7.84 23.58 9.35
N ASP A 193 8.45 24.28 8.40
CA ASP A 193 7.93 25.52 7.83
C ASP A 193 7.12 25.18 6.55
N LYS A 194 6.30 26.13 6.09
CA LYS A 194 5.44 25.96 4.92
C LYS A 194 6.18 25.64 3.62
N ASP A 195 7.44 26.05 3.54
CA ASP A 195 8.30 25.93 2.34
C ASP A 195 9.40 24.87 2.56
N MET A 196 9.24 23.98 3.54
CA MET A 196 10.23 22.93 3.83
C MET A 196 10.37 21.97 2.65
N ASP A 197 11.59 21.85 2.11
CA ASP A 197 11.91 20.89 1.07
C ASP A 197 12.21 19.52 1.68
N LEU A 198 11.35 18.56 1.38
CA LEU A 198 11.50 17.18 1.83
C LEU A 198 12.01 16.31 0.68
N PRO A 199 12.99 15.42 0.94
CA PRO A 199 13.60 14.62 -0.11
C PRO A 199 12.61 13.60 -0.71
N ILE A 200 12.76 13.34 -2.00
CA ILE A 200 12.17 12.19 -2.68
C ILE A 200 12.85 10.92 -2.15
N ILE A 201 12.05 9.97 -1.73
CA ILE A 201 12.53 8.63 -1.34
C ILE A 201 12.25 7.67 -2.49
N THR A 202 13.29 6.99 -2.99
CA THR A 202 13.11 6.00 -4.07
C THR A 202 13.36 4.59 -3.54
N PHE A 203 12.36 3.73 -3.63
CA PHE A 203 12.50 2.30 -3.39
C PHE A 203 12.93 1.62 -4.68
N HIS A 204 14.11 1.01 -4.67
CA HIS A 204 14.66 0.25 -5.77
C HIS A 204 14.34 -1.22 -5.57
N PHE A 205 13.21 -1.66 -6.12
CA PHE A 205 12.87 -3.08 -6.19
C PHE A 205 13.57 -3.74 -7.38
N SER A 206 13.64 -5.06 -7.39
CA SER A 206 14.17 -5.80 -8.53
C SER A 206 13.37 -5.47 -9.80
N GLY A 207 14.00 -4.77 -10.74
CA GLY A 207 13.37 -4.34 -11.99
C GLY A 207 12.47 -3.11 -11.93
N ALA A 208 12.28 -2.48 -10.75
CA ALA A 208 11.39 -1.33 -10.61
C ALA A 208 11.91 -0.27 -9.63
N ASP A 209 11.99 0.97 -10.07
CA ASP A 209 12.21 2.12 -9.22
C ASP A 209 10.88 2.81 -8.89
N VAL A 210 10.50 2.84 -7.61
CA VAL A 210 9.28 3.48 -7.13
C VAL A 210 9.65 4.77 -6.40
N LYS A 211 9.38 5.91 -7.03
CA LYS A 211 9.67 7.24 -6.49
C LYS A 211 8.50 7.71 -5.62
N LEU A 212 8.73 7.78 -4.32
CA LEU A 212 7.77 8.24 -3.34
C LEU A 212 7.87 9.74 -3.14
N GLN A 213 6.77 10.43 -3.33
CA GLN A 213 6.67 11.85 -3.04
C GLN A 213 6.67 12.08 -1.51
N PRO A 214 6.97 13.30 -1.04
CA PRO A 214 6.98 13.57 0.40
C PRO A 214 5.71 13.13 1.15
N TRP A 215 4.53 13.27 0.58
CA TRP A 215 3.27 12.82 1.20
C TRP A 215 3.11 11.29 1.33
N ASN A 216 3.97 10.50 0.65
CA ASN A 216 4.01 9.05 0.82
C ASN A 216 4.90 8.62 2.00
N THR A 217 5.81 9.47 2.45
CA THR A 217 6.86 9.12 3.40
C THR A 217 6.94 10.03 4.61
N PHE A 218 6.23 11.14 4.59
CA PHE A 218 6.14 12.07 5.72
C PHE A 218 4.68 12.40 6.03
N ALA A 219 4.39 12.57 7.30
CA ALA A 219 3.06 12.99 7.78
C ALA A 219 3.20 14.20 8.72
N GLN A 220 2.30 15.17 8.56
CA GLN A 220 2.15 16.24 9.53
C GLN A 220 1.49 15.69 10.80
N VAL A 221 2.22 15.68 11.92
CA VAL A 221 1.75 15.15 13.21
C VAL A 221 1.14 16.24 14.07
N GLN A 222 1.69 17.43 13.99
CA GLN A 222 1.20 18.66 14.65
C GLN A 222 1.47 19.87 13.76
N ASP A 223 0.89 21.03 14.14
CA ASP A 223 1.27 22.30 13.53
C ASP A 223 2.79 22.46 13.62
N HIS A 224 3.42 22.75 12.49
CA HIS A 224 4.87 22.92 12.36
C HIS A 224 5.71 21.68 12.72
N MET A 225 5.15 20.47 12.63
CA MET A 225 5.90 19.23 12.85
C MET A 225 5.55 18.20 11.77
N VAL A 226 6.57 17.72 11.08
CA VAL A 226 6.47 16.63 10.11
C VAL A 226 7.35 15.46 10.55
N CYS A 227 6.82 14.24 10.47
CA CYS A 227 7.51 13.03 10.87
C CYS A 227 7.61 12.03 9.72
N PHE A 228 8.71 11.29 9.68
CA PHE A 228 8.90 10.21 8.72
C PHE A 228 8.00 9.03 9.07
N THR A 229 7.33 8.46 8.07
CA THR A 229 6.33 7.39 8.24
C THR A 229 6.86 6.00 7.92
N ILE A 230 8.17 5.89 7.68
CA ILE A 230 8.88 4.61 7.66
C ILE A 230 9.49 4.40 9.03
N VAL A 231 9.32 3.21 9.60
CA VAL A 231 9.70 2.92 10.98
C VAL A 231 10.53 1.64 11.07
N PRO A 232 11.40 1.52 12.11
CA PRO A 232 12.18 0.30 12.29
C PRO A 232 11.33 -0.88 12.75
N SER A 233 11.71 -2.09 12.34
CA SER A 233 11.12 -3.35 12.79
C SER A 233 12.21 -4.39 12.99
N ASN A 234 12.00 -5.29 13.95
CA ASN A 234 12.85 -6.48 14.14
C ASN A 234 12.21 -7.73 13.50
N ASP A 235 11.00 -7.58 12.96
CA ASP A 235 10.27 -8.61 12.25
C ASP A 235 10.42 -8.45 10.74
N ILE A 236 9.43 -8.88 9.99
CA ILE A 236 9.42 -8.79 8.53
C ILE A 236 9.30 -7.33 8.07
N ALA A 237 10.01 -6.99 7.00
CA ALA A 237 9.86 -5.69 6.35
C ALA A 237 8.53 -5.63 5.58
N ILE A 238 7.86 -4.46 5.63
CA ILE A 238 6.54 -4.25 5.01
C ILE A 238 6.54 -2.92 4.27
N PHE A 239 6.17 -2.94 3.00
CA PHE A 239 5.87 -1.75 2.20
C PHE A 239 4.40 -1.40 2.39
N GLY A 240 4.13 -0.43 3.29
CA GLY A 240 2.81 -0.07 3.77
C GLY A 240 2.00 0.82 2.82
N ASN A 241 0.74 1.07 3.16
CA ASN A 241 -0.21 1.73 2.26
C ASN A 241 0.07 3.23 2.04
N LEU A 242 0.65 3.95 3.00
CA LEU A 242 1.06 5.35 2.79
C LEU A 242 2.06 5.45 1.63
N SER A 243 3.00 4.52 1.54
CA SER A 243 3.97 4.44 0.44
C SER A 243 3.34 4.04 -0.90
N GLN A 244 2.09 3.56 -0.91
CA GLN A 244 1.37 3.12 -2.10
C GLN A 244 0.31 4.12 -2.57
N MET A 245 0.10 5.23 -1.86
CA MET A 245 -0.87 6.26 -2.25
C MET A 245 -0.46 6.98 -3.53
N ASP A 246 -1.47 7.33 -4.34
CA ASP A 246 -1.30 7.96 -5.65
C ASP A 246 -0.46 7.12 -6.63
N PHE A 247 -0.58 5.79 -6.47
CA PHE A 247 -0.19 4.80 -7.47
C PHE A 247 -1.38 3.90 -7.79
N LEU A 248 -1.57 3.60 -9.08
CA LEU A 248 -2.31 2.43 -9.47
C LEU A 248 -1.38 1.23 -9.26
N VAL A 249 -1.62 0.49 -8.18
CA VAL A 249 -0.88 -0.73 -7.85
C VAL A 249 -1.62 -1.90 -8.46
N SER A 250 -1.01 -2.56 -9.44
CA SER A 250 -1.64 -3.62 -10.23
C SER A 250 -0.91 -4.95 -10.06
N TYR A 251 -1.65 -5.98 -9.69
CA TYR A 251 -1.16 -7.35 -9.55
C TYR A 251 -1.56 -8.19 -10.75
N ASP A 252 -0.60 -8.92 -11.29
CA ASP A 252 -0.79 -10.01 -12.23
C ASP A 252 -0.25 -11.29 -11.60
N LEU A 253 -1.16 -12.11 -11.05
CA LEU A 253 -0.76 -13.33 -10.34
C LEU A 253 -0.44 -14.49 -11.28
N GLU A 254 -0.84 -14.41 -12.57
CA GLU A 254 -0.46 -15.38 -13.58
C GLU A 254 0.98 -15.13 -14.04
N GLU A 255 1.32 -13.86 -14.31
CA GLU A 255 2.69 -13.43 -14.65
C GLU A 255 3.57 -13.23 -13.41
N ARG A 256 3.01 -13.37 -12.20
CA ARG A 256 3.71 -13.21 -10.92
C ARG A 256 4.44 -11.88 -10.81
N SER A 257 3.73 -10.79 -11.03
CA SER A 257 4.29 -9.46 -10.97
C SER A 257 3.35 -8.47 -10.27
N VAL A 258 3.94 -7.42 -9.74
CA VAL A 258 3.22 -6.22 -9.29
C VAL A 258 3.82 -5.00 -9.98
N SER A 259 2.97 -4.09 -10.43
CA SER A 259 3.37 -2.87 -11.10
C SER A 259 2.84 -1.63 -10.39
N PHE A 260 3.62 -0.55 -10.50
CA PHE A 260 3.32 0.75 -9.92
C PHE A 260 3.23 1.78 -11.04
N THR A 261 2.07 2.40 -11.16
CA THR A 261 1.82 3.48 -12.13
C THR A 261 1.48 4.74 -11.36
N PRO A 262 2.31 5.79 -11.37
CA PRO A 262 1.99 7.06 -10.73
C PRO A 262 0.65 7.58 -11.27
N THR A 263 -0.30 7.85 -10.37
CA THR A 263 -1.69 8.12 -10.76
C THR A 263 -2.35 9.02 -9.71
N ASP A 264 -3.05 10.05 -10.14
CA ASP A 264 -3.90 10.83 -9.24
C ASP A 264 -5.16 10.01 -8.90
N CYS A 265 -5.14 9.34 -7.74
CA CYS A 265 -6.22 8.45 -7.31
C CYS A 265 -7.52 9.19 -6.92
N THR A 266 -7.53 10.52 -6.92
CA THR A 266 -8.74 11.32 -6.70
C THR A 266 -9.59 11.43 -7.97
N LYS A 267 -8.99 11.22 -9.14
CA LYS A 267 -9.70 11.26 -10.43
C LYS A 267 -10.41 9.96 -10.73
N ASN A 268 -11.58 10.10 -11.31
CA ASN A 268 -12.32 8.96 -11.86
C ASN A 268 -11.68 8.55 -13.19
N HIS A 269 -10.92 7.47 -13.19
CA HIS A 269 -10.43 6.81 -14.39
C HIS A 269 -11.40 5.72 -14.82
#